data_a643ada143b9d88d58e715f7004264c3
#
_entry.id   a643ada143b9d88d58e715f7004264c3
#
_cell.length_a   1.000
_cell.length_b   1.000
_cell.length_c   1.000
_cell.angle_alpha   90.00
_cell.angle_beta   90.00
_cell.angle_gamma   90.00
#
_symmetry.space_group_name_H-M   'P 1'
#
loop_
_entity.id
_entity.type
_entity.pdbx_description
1 polymer ?
#
loop_
_entity_poly.entity_id
_entity_poly.type
_entity_poly.pdbx_seq_one_letter_code
_entity_poly.pdbx_strand_id
1 'polypeptide(L)'
;MVQFSIGVGVLVLSAMPLGAAAQAETLLQCSFANGKTVVLETDETGVAYRFGRPGQTPELTLHRPYDQVDVTPWPGIGRSIWEDLSLHNGEVTYRLWGALDRMSEDHELSAGLIVEQGEEELARFECLPNSVNYAVFSFSDAYEAAGYCWTHEDFTWQEACE
;
A
#
# COMPACT_ATOMS: atom_id res chain seq x y z
N MET A 1 -59.42 -34.37 -37.02
CA MET A 1 -58.16 -33.61 -37.29
C MET A 1 -57.80 -32.91 -35.99
N VAL A 2 -56.74 -33.42 -35.33
CA VAL A 2 -56.26 -32.84 -34.05
C VAL A 2 -54.97 -32.12 -34.38
N GLN A 3 -54.90 -30.80 -34.13
CA GLN A 3 -53.76 -29.95 -34.39
C GLN A 3 -52.91 -29.83 -33.06
N PHE A 4 -51.72 -30.36 -33.09
CA PHE A 4 -50.72 -30.18 -32.00
C PHE A 4 -49.93 -28.93 -32.28
N SER A 5 -50.02 -27.91 -31.37
CA SER A 5 -49.17 -26.75 -31.36
C SER A 5 -47.95 -27.05 -30.48
N ILE A 6 -46.76 -27.04 -31.08
CA ILE A 6 -45.48 -27.17 -30.37
C ILE A 6 -45.03 -25.77 -29.99
N GLY A 7 -45.08 -25.47 -28.70
CA GLY A 7 -44.51 -24.22 -28.14
C GLY A 7 -42.98 -24.33 -27.97
N VAL A 8 -42.24 -23.49 -28.70
CA VAL A 8 -40.79 -23.36 -28.56
C VAL A 8 -40.50 -22.41 -27.38
N GLY A 9 -40.07 -22.97 -26.27
CA GLY A 9 -39.60 -22.19 -25.13
C GLY A 9 -38.17 -21.66 -25.38
N VAL A 10 -38.01 -20.34 -25.46
CA VAL A 10 -36.68 -19.69 -25.53
C VAL A 10 -36.10 -19.61 -24.13
N LEU A 11 -35.04 -20.36 -23.88
CA LEU A 11 -34.24 -20.28 -22.65
C LEU A 11 -33.33 -19.08 -22.75
N VAL A 12 -33.62 -18.00 -22.01
CA VAL A 12 -32.73 -16.84 -21.91
C VAL A 12 -31.67 -17.15 -20.83
N LEU A 13 -30.46 -17.50 -21.23
CA LEU A 13 -29.31 -17.56 -20.31
C LEU A 13 -28.87 -16.13 -19.95
N SER A 14 -29.18 -15.72 -18.74
CA SER A 14 -28.64 -14.49 -18.18
C SER A 14 -27.16 -14.70 -17.81
N ALA A 15 -26.24 -14.13 -18.58
CA ALA A 15 -24.81 -14.06 -18.21
C ALA A 15 -24.67 -13.07 -17.05
N MET A 16 -24.29 -13.56 -15.86
CA MET A 16 -23.86 -12.73 -14.75
C MET A 16 -22.44 -12.23 -15.06
N PRO A 17 -22.18 -10.92 -14.98
CA PRO A 17 -20.81 -10.43 -15.07
C PRO A 17 -20.01 -10.98 -13.88
N LEU A 18 -18.92 -11.71 -14.13
CA LEU A 18 -17.89 -11.95 -13.11
C LEU A 18 -17.25 -10.60 -12.81
N GLY A 19 -17.56 -10.03 -11.65
CA GLY A 19 -16.82 -8.89 -11.11
C GLY A 19 -15.37 -9.34 -10.93
N ALA A 20 -14.43 -8.68 -11.65
CA ALA A 20 -13.02 -8.83 -11.36
C ALA A 20 -12.78 -8.31 -9.93
N ALA A 21 -12.34 -9.18 -9.03
CA ALA A 21 -11.86 -8.73 -7.73
C ALA A 21 -10.63 -7.85 -7.99
N ALA A 22 -10.67 -6.60 -7.54
CA ALA A 22 -9.50 -5.73 -7.55
C ALA A 22 -8.39 -6.44 -6.78
N GLN A 23 -7.22 -6.58 -7.42
CA GLN A 23 -6.07 -7.22 -6.80
C GLN A 23 -5.37 -6.20 -5.92
N ALA A 24 -5.08 -6.59 -4.66
CA ALA A 24 -4.25 -5.77 -3.78
C ALA A 24 -2.85 -5.64 -4.41
N GLU A 25 -2.33 -4.42 -4.43
CA GLU A 25 -0.99 -4.10 -4.93
C GLU A 25 -0.02 -3.97 -3.74
N THR A 26 1.14 -4.60 -3.85
CA THR A 26 2.18 -4.50 -2.82
C THR A 26 2.94 -3.19 -2.99
N LEU A 27 2.85 -2.31 -2.00
CA LEU A 27 3.58 -1.04 -1.94
C LEU A 27 4.99 -1.22 -1.37
N LEU A 28 5.09 -2.01 -0.30
CA LEU A 28 6.36 -2.34 0.34
C LEU A 28 6.28 -3.71 1.03
N GLN A 29 7.32 -4.51 0.84
CA GLN A 29 7.53 -5.74 1.60
C GLN A 29 9.00 -5.92 1.90
N CYS A 30 9.34 -6.30 3.12
CA CYS A 30 10.70 -6.70 3.46
C CYS A 30 10.78 -7.61 4.68
N SER A 31 11.98 -8.13 4.92
CA SER A 31 12.32 -8.96 6.10
C SER A 31 13.30 -8.21 7.01
N PHE A 32 13.20 -8.45 8.31
CA PHE A 32 14.04 -7.88 9.34
C PHE A 32 14.99 -8.91 9.96
N ALA A 33 16.07 -8.44 10.60
CA ALA A 33 17.06 -9.31 11.24
C ALA A 33 16.50 -10.21 12.34
N ASN A 34 15.36 -9.85 12.94
CA ASN A 34 14.66 -10.65 13.95
C ASN A 34 13.79 -11.80 13.37
N GLY A 35 13.82 -11.99 12.03
CA GLY A 35 13.05 -13.00 11.30
C GLY A 35 11.58 -12.65 11.10
N LYS A 36 11.16 -11.41 11.37
CA LYS A 36 9.84 -10.91 11.05
C LYS A 36 9.84 -10.24 9.68
N THR A 37 8.65 -10.05 9.13
CA THR A 37 8.40 -9.36 7.86
C THR A 37 7.35 -8.28 8.06
N VAL A 38 7.42 -7.27 7.23
CA VAL A 38 6.34 -6.31 7.03
C VAL A 38 5.84 -6.42 5.59
N VAL A 39 4.55 -6.26 5.42
CA VAL A 39 3.87 -6.18 4.12
C VAL A 39 2.90 -5.02 4.18
N LEU A 40 3.05 -4.09 3.26
CA LEU A 40 2.15 -2.98 3.01
C LEU A 40 1.54 -3.17 1.62
N GLU A 41 0.23 -3.22 1.56
CA GLU A 41 -0.54 -3.39 0.33
C GLU A 41 -1.61 -2.33 0.24
N THR A 42 -2.06 -2.06 -0.98
CA THR A 42 -3.17 -1.15 -1.25
C THR A 42 -4.23 -1.83 -2.10
N ASP A 43 -5.47 -1.40 -1.92
CA ASP A 43 -6.61 -1.73 -2.75
C ASP A 43 -7.53 -0.51 -2.92
N GLU A 44 -8.69 -0.67 -3.57
CA GLU A 44 -9.67 0.40 -3.78
C GLU A 44 -10.21 1.02 -2.48
N THR A 45 -10.04 0.36 -1.33
CA THR A 45 -10.60 0.76 -0.03
C THR A 45 -9.59 1.41 0.91
N GLY A 46 -8.29 1.30 0.61
CA GLY A 46 -7.24 1.87 1.45
C GLY A 46 -5.96 1.04 1.50
N VAL A 47 -5.27 1.15 2.61
CA VAL A 47 -3.96 0.54 2.85
C VAL A 47 -4.05 -0.54 3.93
N ALA A 48 -3.54 -1.72 3.62
CA ALA A 48 -3.42 -2.86 4.51
C ALA A 48 -1.97 -3.07 4.94
N TYR A 49 -1.76 -3.22 6.24
CA TYR A 49 -0.47 -3.48 6.88
C TYR A 49 -0.49 -4.80 7.61
N ARG A 50 0.55 -5.60 7.43
CA ARG A 50 0.76 -6.84 8.19
C ARG A 50 2.20 -6.93 8.67
N PHE A 51 2.37 -7.29 9.94
CA PHE A 51 3.67 -7.48 10.57
C PHE A 51 3.68 -8.79 11.37
N GLY A 52 4.75 -9.57 11.23
CA GLY A 52 4.90 -10.83 11.97
C GLY A 52 5.87 -11.78 11.30
N ARG A 53 5.90 -13.04 11.78
CA ARG A 53 6.75 -14.08 11.20
C ARG A 53 6.09 -14.72 9.98
N PRO A 54 6.85 -14.96 8.90
CA PRO A 54 6.35 -15.66 7.72
C PRO A 54 5.72 -17.02 8.09
N GLY A 55 4.56 -17.31 7.47
CA GLY A 55 3.84 -18.58 7.69
C GLY A 55 3.13 -18.70 9.04
N GLN A 56 3.11 -17.67 9.87
CA GLN A 56 2.35 -17.57 11.11
C GLN A 56 1.26 -16.53 11.03
N THR A 57 0.32 -16.56 11.97
CA THR A 57 -0.66 -15.48 12.13
C THR A 57 0.10 -14.18 12.39
N PRO A 58 -0.18 -13.10 11.66
CA PRO A 58 0.45 -11.80 11.90
C PRO A 58 0.28 -11.35 13.35
N GLU A 59 1.33 -10.76 13.92
CA GLU A 59 1.30 -10.17 15.26
C GLU A 59 0.47 -8.87 15.27
N LEU A 60 0.46 -8.17 14.14
CA LEU A 60 -0.36 -6.98 13.93
C LEU A 60 -0.86 -6.95 12.48
N THR A 61 -2.14 -6.63 12.33
CA THR A 61 -2.79 -6.32 11.05
C THR A 61 -3.58 -5.04 11.23
N LEU A 62 -3.36 -4.07 10.33
CA LEU A 62 -4.15 -2.84 10.25
C LEU A 62 -4.72 -2.73 8.84
N HIS A 63 -5.86 -2.11 8.73
CA HIS A 63 -6.39 -1.59 7.48
C HIS A 63 -6.90 -0.17 7.74
N ARG A 64 -6.52 0.76 6.88
CA ARG A 64 -6.92 2.17 6.99
C ARG A 64 -7.37 2.68 5.64
N PRO A 65 -8.53 3.34 5.56
CA PRO A 65 -8.90 4.08 4.35
C PRO A 65 -7.88 5.21 4.12
N TYR A 66 -7.80 5.69 2.89
CA TYR A 66 -6.78 6.66 2.50
C TYR A 66 -6.82 7.98 3.30
N ASP A 67 -8.01 8.43 3.73
CA ASP A 67 -8.20 9.60 4.59
C ASP A 67 -7.68 9.44 6.04
N GLN A 68 -7.22 8.25 6.40
CA GLN A 68 -6.63 7.91 7.71
C GLN A 68 -5.18 7.45 7.62
N VAL A 69 -4.54 7.71 6.51
CA VAL A 69 -3.14 7.39 6.25
C VAL A 69 -2.41 8.70 5.92
N ASP A 70 -1.19 8.87 6.40
CA ASP A 70 -0.35 10.00 6.03
C ASP A 70 0.75 9.52 5.08
N VAL A 71 0.93 10.20 3.96
CA VAL A 71 2.02 9.96 3.00
C VAL A 71 2.85 11.22 2.86
N THR A 72 4.17 11.07 3.00
CA THR A 72 5.13 12.14 2.72
C THR A 72 5.89 11.79 1.46
N PRO A 73 5.65 12.48 0.36
CA PRO A 73 6.37 12.26 -0.89
C PRO A 73 7.76 12.90 -0.85
N TRP A 74 8.64 12.42 -1.72
CA TRP A 74 9.97 12.97 -1.88
C TRP A 74 9.93 14.46 -2.29
N PRO A 75 10.64 15.35 -1.58
CA PRO A 75 10.60 16.79 -1.85
C PRO A 75 11.40 17.23 -3.09
N GLY A 76 11.92 16.30 -3.90
CA GLY A 76 12.66 16.61 -5.12
C GLY A 76 14.16 16.86 -4.93
N ILE A 77 14.68 16.79 -3.72
CA ILE A 77 16.07 17.11 -3.40
C ILE A 77 16.75 16.02 -2.55
N GLY A 78 18.09 15.99 -2.57
CA GLY A 78 18.89 15.07 -1.76
C GLY A 78 19.49 13.91 -2.55
N ARG A 79 20.30 13.09 -1.86
CA ARG A 79 21.00 11.93 -2.41
C ARG A 79 20.02 10.81 -2.76
N SER A 80 19.10 10.54 -1.86
CA SER A 80 18.13 9.47 -2.03
C SER A 80 16.78 10.03 -2.46
N ILE A 81 16.08 9.28 -3.30
CA ILE A 81 14.63 9.41 -3.50
C ILE A 81 13.98 8.60 -2.41
N TRP A 82 13.08 9.16 -1.66
CA TRP A 82 12.44 8.49 -0.53
C TRP A 82 10.99 8.94 -0.35
N GLU A 83 10.20 8.09 0.24
CA GLU A 83 8.84 8.39 0.69
C GLU A 83 8.63 7.73 2.05
N ASP A 84 7.69 8.22 2.82
CA ASP A 84 7.15 7.49 3.95
C ASP A 84 5.61 7.46 3.96
N LEU A 85 5.08 6.44 4.65
CA LEU A 85 3.65 6.22 4.83
C LEU A 85 3.41 5.83 6.28
N SER A 86 2.51 6.54 6.94
CA SER A 86 2.18 6.35 8.35
C SER A 86 0.76 5.84 8.53
N LEU A 87 0.62 4.82 9.37
CA LEU A 87 -0.66 4.25 9.81
C LEU A 87 -0.81 4.43 11.32
N HIS A 88 -1.97 4.91 11.73
CA HIS A 88 -2.25 5.13 13.15
C HIS A 88 -3.04 3.96 13.77
N ASN A 89 -2.66 3.58 14.98
CA ASN A 89 -3.37 2.60 15.80
C ASN A 89 -3.46 3.12 17.25
N GLY A 90 -4.52 3.87 17.53
CA GLY A 90 -4.64 4.65 18.74
C GLY A 90 -3.56 5.73 18.83
N GLU A 91 -2.76 5.71 19.89
CA GLU A 91 -1.65 6.67 20.08
C GLU A 91 -0.33 6.24 19.39
N VAL A 92 -0.30 5.04 18.80
CA VAL A 92 0.89 4.49 18.15
C VAL A 92 0.83 4.69 16.65
N THR A 93 1.92 5.20 16.09
CA THR A 93 2.12 5.40 14.65
C THR A 93 3.12 4.37 14.13
N TYR A 94 2.77 3.74 13.04
CA TYR A 94 3.63 2.81 12.28
C TYR A 94 4.02 3.50 10.98
N ARG A 95 5.24 4.05 10.94
CA ARG A 95 5.78 4.75 9.78
C ARG A 95 6.70 3.83 8.99
N LEU A 96 6.28 3.50 7.77
CA LEU A 96 7.08 2.77 6.81
C LEU A 96 7.76 3.76 5.88
N TRP A 97 9.01 3.51 5.56
CA TRP A 97 9.74 4.31 4.59
C TRP A 97 10.42 3.43 3.56
N GLY A 98 10.51 3.92 2.33
CA GLY A 98 11.24 3.32 1.23
C GLY A 98 12.16 4.36 0.59
N ALA A 99 13.35 3.94 0.17
CA ALA A 99 14.31 4.84 -0.44
C ALA A 99 15.17 4.14 -1.50
N LEU A 100 15.58 4.93 -2.51
CA LEU A 100 16.53 4.55 -3.55
C LEU A 100 17.72 5.50 -3.50
N ASP A 101 18.94 4.97 -3.37
CA ASP A 101 20.17 5.76 -3.49
C ASP A 101 20.48 6.00 -4.98
N ARG A 102 20.10 7.17 -5.48
CA ARG A 102 20.35 7.56 -6.88
C ARG A 102 21.80 7.87 -7.23
N MET A 103 22.67 7.94 -6.21
CA MET A 103 24.09 8.26 -6.37
C MET A 103 24.99 7.02 -6.31
N SER A 104 24.48 5.86 -5.91
CA SER A 104 25.19 4.59 -6.00
C SER A 104 25.09 4.00 -7.41
N GLU A 105 26.08 3.22 -7.83
CA GLU A 105 26.09 2.57 -9.13
C GLU A 105 24.95 1.52 -9.25
N ASP A 106 24.63 0.85 -8.16
CA ASP A 106 23.64 -0.22 -8.12
C ASP A 106 22.21 0.28 -7.82
N HIS A 107 22.05 1.60 -7.57
CA HIS A 107 20.76 2.19 -7.19
C HIS A 107 20.07 1.41 -6.06
N GLU A 108 20.80 1.19 -4.96
CA GLU A 108 20.36 0.36 -3.85
C GLU A 108 19.05 0.84 -3.26
N LEU A 109 18.13 -0.12 -3.09
CA LEU A 109 16.89 0.08 -2.36
C LEU A 109 17.12 -0.19 -0.87
N SER A 110 16.57 0.70 -0.04
CA SER A 110 16.49 0.53 1.40
C SER A 110 15.06 0.81 1.87
N ALA A 111 14.69 0.24 2.99
CA ALA A 111 13.36 0.44 3.56
C ALA A 111 13.38 0.11 5.05
N GLY A 112 12.34 0.51 5.76
CA GLY A 112 12.22 0.20 7.17
C GLY A 112 10.86 0.54 7.75
N LEU A 113 10.75 0.23 9.05
CA LEU A 113 9.59 0.52 9.87
C LEU A 113 10.04 1.23 11.14
N ILE A 114 9.40 2.35 11.45
CA ILE A 114 9.56 3.07 12.70
C ILE A 114 8.23 3.02 13.45
N VAL A 115 8.26 2.68 14.72
CA VAL A 115 7.09 2.66 15.59
C VAL A 115 7.24 3.77 16.61
N GLU A 116 6.27 4.66 16.67
CA GLU A 116 6.34 5.90 17.47
C GLU A 116 5.08 6.05 18.32
N GLN A 117 5.21 6.70 19.48
CA GLN A 117 4.09 7.17 20.29
C GLN A 117 4.32 8.65 20.61
N GLY A 118 3.56 9.53 19.96
CA GLY A 118 3.84 10.95 19.99
C GLY A 118 5.24 11.24 19.41
N GLU A 119 6.12 11.85 20.21
CA GLU A 119 7.51 12.15 19.83
C GLU A 119 8.52 11.04 20.22
N GLU A 120 8.05 9.97 20.89
CA GLU A 120 8.91 8.89 21.35
C GLU A 120 8.99 7.77 20.31
N GLU A 121 10.22 7.45 19.85
CA GLU A 121 10.49 6.27 19.03
C GLU A 121 10.53 5.03 19.92
N LEU A 122 9.53 4.15 19.78
CA LEU A 122 9.43 2.90 20.53
C LEU A 122 10.27 1.77 19.91
N ALA A 123 10.38 1.74 18.58
CA ALA A 123 11.17 0.74 17.87
C ALA A 123 11.52 1.22 16.46
N ARG A 124 12.66 0.73 15.96
CA ARG A 124 13.12 0.93 14.57
C ARG A 124 13.58 -0.42 14.02
N PHE A 125 13.15 -0.70 12.80
CA PHE A 125 13.50 -1.91 12.06
C PHE A 125 14.01 -1.51 10.67
N GLU A 126 15.24 -1.87 10.37
CA GLU A 126 15.82 -1.75 9.04
C GLU A 126 15.60 -3.05 8.27
N CYS A 127 15.17 -2.94 7.03
CA CYS A 127 15.01 -4.10 6.15
C CYS A 127 16.38 -4.72 5.83
N LEU A 128 16.42 -6.05 5.77
CA LEU A 128 17.62 -6.74 5.33
C LEU A 128 17.95 -6.40 3.87
N PRO A 129 19.21 -6.21 3.51
CA PRO A 129 19.62 -6.06 2.12
C PRO A 129 19.05 -7.20 1.25
N ASN A 130 18.65 -6.87 0.02
CA ASN A 130 18.05 -7.79 -0.96
C ASN A 130 16.67 -8.39 -0.56
N SER A 131 16.08 -7.96 0.56
CA SER A 131 14.72 -8.36 0.94
C SER A 131 13.66 -7.29 0.61
N VAL A 132 14.11 -6.10 0.21
CA VAL A 132 13.25 -4.96 -0.07
C VAL A 132 12.55 -5.16 -1.41
N ASN A 133 11.23 -5.26 -1.37
CA ASN A 133 10.34 -5.13 -2.51
C ASN A 133 9.59 -3.81 -2.34
N TYR A 134 10.04 -2.78 -3.03
CA TYR A 134 9.50 -1.43 -3.01
C TYR A 134 9.68 -0.82 -4.39
N ALA A 135 8.63 -0.33 -4.98
CA ALA A 135 8.69 0.49 -6.19
C ALA A 135 8.78 1.96 -5.76
N VAL A 136 9.76 2.67 -6.31
CA VAL A 136 9.95 4.10 -6.02
C VAL A 136 8.69 4.86 -6.41
N PHE A 137 8.20 5.72 -5.53
CA PHE A 137 6.94 6.47 -5.61
C PHE A 137 5.65 5.66 -5.41
N SER A 138 5.74 4.36 -5.04
CA SER A 138 4.53 3.53 -4.88
C SER A 138 3.55 4.07 -3.84
N PHE A 139 4.02 4.78 -2.80
CA PHE A 139 3.13 5.37 -1.79
C PHE A 139 2.38 6.57 -2.35
N SER A 140 3.09 7.48 -3.02
CA SER A 140 2.48 8.64 -3.69
C SER A 140 1.57 8.23 -4.82
N ASP A 141 2.00 7.29 -5.67
CA ASP A 141 1.22 6.79 -6.80
C ASP A 141 -0.11 6.16 -6.33
N ALA A 142 -0.10 5.42 -5.20
CA ALA A 142 -1.32 4.86 -4.61
C ALA A 142 -2.29 5.95 -4.12
N TYR A 143 -1.76 7.04 -3.55
CA TYR A 143 -2.57 8.18 -3.11
C TYR A 143 -3.17 8.93 -4.30
N GLU A 144 -2.38 9.17 -5.35
CA GLU A 144 -2.85 9.80 -6.59
C GLU A 144 -3.93 8.94 -7.28
N ALA A 145 -3.73 7.61 -7.33
CA ALA A 145 -4.72 6.69 -7.86
C ALA A 145 -6.03 6.68 -7.06
N ALA A 146 -5.97 6.98 -5.75
CA ALA A 146 -7.12 7.15 -4.88
C ALA A 146 -7.83 8.51 -5.03
N GLY A 147 -7.28 9.43 -5.87
CA GLY A 147 -7.88 10.72 -6.17
C GLY A 147 -7.31 11.90 -5.38
N TYR A 148 -6.22 11.69 -4.64
CA TYR A 148 -5.52 12.77 -3.96
C TYR A 148 -4.48 13.42 -4.86
N CYS A 149 -4.19 14.70 -4.63
CA CYS A 149 -3.22 15.48 -5.38
C CYS A 149 -2.26 16.19 -4.44
N TRP A 150 -0.98 16.03 -4.70
CA TRP A 150 0.05 16.72 -3.95
C TRP A 150 0.22 18.16 -4.41
N THR A 151 0.17 19.11 -3.48
CA THR A 151 0.44 20.53 -3.76
C THR A 151 1.82 20.91 -3.24
N HIS A 152 2.68 21.39 -4.14
CA HIS A 152 4.03 21.84 -3.81
C HIS A 152 4.07 23.21 -3.12
N GLU A 153 2.98 23.98 -3.19
CA GLU A 153 2.89 25.28 -2.51
C GLU A 153 2.76 25.10 -0.99
N ASP A 154 1.87 24.20 -0.56
CA ASP A 154 1.54 24.01 0.85
C ASP A 154 2.14 22.73 1.43
N PHE A 155 2.76 21.89 0.62
CA PHE A 155 3.26 20.56 1.00
C PHE A 155 2.16 19.70 1.65
N THR A 156 1.00 19.64 1.00
CA THR A 156 -0.17 18.88 1.48
C THR A 156 -0.82 18.08 0.36
N TRP A 157 -1.51 17.01 0.75
CA TRP A 157 -2.43 16.31 -0.11
C TRP A 157 -3.81 16.97 -0.08
N GLN A 158 -4.43 17.09 -1.24
CA GLN A 158 -5.79 17.61 -1.41
C GLN A 158 -6.68 16.55 -2.03
N GLU A 159 -7.94 16.49 -1.58
CA GLU A 159 -8.98 15.72 -2.27
C GLU A 159 -9.40 16.49 -3.52
N ALA A 160 -9.39 15.84 -4.66
CA ALA A 160 -9.68 16.38 -5.98
C ALA A 160 -8.60 17.31 -6.57
N CYS A 161 -8.02 16.83 -7.67
CA CYS A 161 -7.12 17.58 -8.51
C CYS A 161 -7.90 18.63 -9.33
N GLU A 162 -7.50 19.92 -9.29
CA GLU A 162 -8.02 20.95 -10.19
C GLU A 162 -7.34 20.91 -11.57
#